data_06ca42eaeea3f6fe95e5214f5e1541ea
#
_entry.id   06ca42eaeea3f6fe95e5214f5e1541ea
#
_cell.length_a   1.000
_cell.length_b   1.000
_cell.length_c   1.000
_cell.angle_alpha   90.00
_cell.angle_beta   90.00
_cell.angle_gamma   90.00
#
_symmetry.space_group_name_H-M   'P 1'
#
loop_
_entity.id
_entity.type
_entity.pdbx_description
1 polymer ?
#
loop_
_entity_poly.entity_id
_entity_poly.type
_entity_poly.pdbx_seq_one_letter_code
_entity_poly.pdbx_strand_id
1 'polypeptide(L)'
;MKKEDIKKVVLAYSGGLDTSIIIPWLKENYNNCEVIAVSGNVGQAGELDGLEEKAIKTGASKLYVLDLTDEYVDDYIIPTMQAGAAYEEYLLGTSHARPCIAKGLVEIAQKEGADAIAHGCTGKGNDQVRFELAIKHFAPDMPIIAPWREWDIQSREEEIAYAEAHNVPLKINRETNYSKDKNLWHLSHEGLDLEDPGNEPQYEKPGFLEMGVSPIDAPDAPTYVTLDFEQGKPVALDGEKMSAKDIILKLNQIGGANGIGILDIVENRLVGMKCRGVYETPGGTILYKAHSVLETLCLDKMTMHEKQKLAVTFGELVYNGQWFTPLREALSAFVTKTQEHVTGTVRLKLYKGNIINAGVWSPYSLYSEEIATFGESDYNQADAAGFIQLYGLPIAVQAKVDGKSM
;
A
#
# COMPACT_ATOMS: atom_id res chain seq x y z
N MET A 1 -32.69 6.23 6.94
CA MET A 1 -32.77 7.00 8.19
C MET A 1 -32.83 8.47 7.81
N LYS A 2 -33.65 9.29 8.46
CA LYS A 2 -33.66 10.74 8.20
C LYS A 2 -32.52 11.41 8.98
N LYS A 3 -32.03 12.57 8.50
CA LYS A 3 -30.99 13.33 9.21
C LYS A 3 -31.30 13.62 10.68
N GLU A 4 -32.55 13.90 10.97
CA GLU A 4 -33.11 14.19 12.33
C GLU A 4 -33.09 12.96 13.27
N ASP A 5 -33.02 11.74 12.74
CA ASP A 5 -32.98 10.51 13.53
C ASP A 5 -31.56 10.14 13.98
N ILE A 6 -30.53 10.72 13.36
CA ILE A 6 -29.11 10.44 13.66
C ILE A 6 -28.70 11.25 14.90
N LYS A 7 -28.34 10.54 15.97
CA LYS A 7 -27.98 11.14 17.26
C LYS A 7 -26.48 10.98 17.56
N LYS A 8 -25.84 9.96 16.99
CA LYS A 8 -24.45 9.65 17.24
C LYS A 8 -23.75 9.22 15.95
N VAL A 9 -22.63 9.86 15.65
CA VAL A 9 -21.81 9.61 14.45
C VAL A 9 -20.38 9.29 14.84
N VAL A 10 -19.83 8.23 14.28
CA VAL A 10 -18.40 7.94 14.33
C VAL A 10 -17.73 8.54 13.10
N LEU A 11 -16.74 9.40 13.30
CA LEU A 11 -16.02 10.10 12.24
C LEU A 11 -14.61 9.54 12.07
N ALA A 12 -14.25 9.13 10.86
CA ALA A 12 -12.85 8.89 10.48
C ALA A 12 -12.08 10.22 10.57
N TYR A 13 -11.16 10.33 11.51
CA TYR A 13 -10.54 11.59 11.88
C TYR A 13 -9.01 11.53 11.75
N SER A 14 -8.46 12.30 10.85
CA SER A 14 -7.00 12.44 10.67
C SER A 14 -6.43 13.68 11.37
N GLY A 15 -7.26 14.60 11.82
CA GLY A 15 -6.83 15.89 12.37
C GLY A 15 -6.45 16.93 11.31
N GLY A 16 -6.53 16.60 10.02
CA GLY A 16 -6.39 17.55 8.93
C GLY A 16 -7.52 18.58 8.86
N LEU A 17 -7.42 19.55 7.95
CA LEU A 17 -8.43 20.59 7.75
C LEU A 17 -9.81 19.95 7.45
N ASP A 18 -9.86 19.13 6.42
CA ASP A 18 -11.09 18.50 5.90
C ASP A 18 -11.83 17.73 7.00
N THR A 19 -11.13 16.88 7.75
CA THR A 19 -11.79 16.09 8.80
C THR A 19 -12.15 16.91 10.04
N SER A 20 -11.42 18.00 10.31
CA SER A 20 -11.71 18.86 11.46
C SER A 20 -12.98 19.69 11.25
N ILE A 21 -13.20 20.26 10.05
CA ILE A 21 -14.41 21.03 9.75
C ILE A 21 -15.69 20.17 9.69
N ILE A 22 -15.54 18.87 9.49
CA ILE A 22 -16.68 17.93 9.48
C ILE A 22 -17.34 17.84 10.85
N ILE A 23 -16.62 18.00 11.95
CA ILE A 23 -17.21 17.91 13.30
C ILE A 23 -18.28 18.97 13.53
N PRO A 24 -18.03 20.28 13.38
CA PRO A 24 -19.09 21.29 13.51
C PRO A 24 -20.17 21.13 12.43
N TRP A 25 -19.80 20.78 11.18
CA TRP A 25 -20.75 20.58 10.11
C TRP A 25 -21.76 19.45 10.41
N LEU A 26 -21.32 18.32 10.97
CA LEU A 26 -22.21 17.24 11.41
C LEU A 26 -23.20 17.71 12.46
N LYS A 27 -22.75 18.49 13.44
CA LYS A 27 -23.63 19.03 14.49
C LYS A 27 -24.70 19.97 13.92
N GLU A 28 -24.33 20.83 12.98
CA GLU A 28 -25.27 21.75 12.34
C GLU A 28 -26.31 21.05 11.48
N ASN A 29 -25.91 20.01 10.75
CA ASN A 29 -26.75 19.36 9.74
C ASN A 29 -27.48 18.11 10.24
N TYR A 30 -27.08 17.55 11.40
CA TYR A 30 -27.63 16.31 11.97
C TYR A 30 -28.09 16.50 13.41
N ASN A 31 -28.94 17.50 13.64
CA ASN A 31 -29.63 17.76 14.90
C ASN A 31 -28.74 17.78 16.15
N ASN A 32 -27.59 18.43 16.06
CA ASN A 32 -26.54 18.49 17.10
C ASN A 32 -26.13 17.11 17.61
N CYS A 33 -25.90 16.18 16.68
CA CYS A 33 -25.48 14.81 16.98
C CYS A 33 -24.19 14.76 17.81
N GLU A 34 -24.05 13.71 18.59
CA GLU A 34 -22.77 13.38 19.22
C GLU A 34 -21.77 12.90 18.16
N VAL A 35 -20.58 13.51 18.13
CA VAL A 35 -19.51 13.13 17.20
C VAL A 35 -18.37 12.47 17.98
N ILE A 36 -18.11 11.19 17.67
CA ILE A 36 -16.99 10.42 18.19
C ILE A 36 -15.92 10.35 17.09
N ALA A 37 -14.78 10.96 17.34
CA ALA A 37 -13.66 10.91 16.42
C ALA A 37 -12.87 9.59 16.59
N VAL A 38 -12.43 8.99 15.49
CA VAL A 38 -11.62 7.77 15.49
C VAL A 38 -10.46 7.94 14.51
N SER A 39 -9.25 7.75 15.00
CA SER A 39 -8.02 7.74 14.21
C SER A 39 -7.37 6.36 14.27
N GLY A 40 -7.00 5.80 13.12
CA GLY A 40 -6.21 4.58 13.04
C GLY A 40 -4.72 4.92 12.98
N ASN A 41 -3.94 4.42 13.95
CA ASN A 41 -2.49 4.47 13.90
C ASN A 41 -2.00 3.34 12.99
N VAL A 42 -1.54 3.68 11.80
CA VAL A 42 -0.87 2.80 10.83
C VAL A 42 0.59 3.20 10.61
N GLY A 43 1.17 3.90 11.60
CA GLY A 43 2.58 4.32 11.60
C GLY A 43 2.84 5.69 10.98
N GLN A 44 1.85 6.59 11.00
CA GLN A 44 1.99 8.02 10.64
C GLN A 44 2.57 8.85 11.80
N ALA A 45 3.74 8.49 12.28
CA ALA A 45 4.37 9.08 13.45
C ALA A 45 4.37 10.62 13.44
N GLY A 46 4.07 11.24 14.57
CA GLY A 46 4.01 12.70 14.79
C GLY A 46 2.67 13.33 14.40
N GLU A 47 1.86 12.72 13.54
CA GLU A 47 0.54 13.24 13.17
C GLU A 47 -0.52 13.02 14.26
N LEU A 48 -0.28 12.08 15.16
CA LEU A 48 -1.18 11.76 16.27
C LEU A 48 -0.98 12.64 17.51
N ASP A 49 0.11 13.42 17.54
CA ASP A 49 0.44 14.28 18.68
C ASP A 49 -0.55 15.43 18.84
N GLY A 50 -1.17 15.53 20.03
CA GLY A 50 -2.15 16.57 20.33
C GLY A 50 -3.51 16.38 19.63
N LEU A 51 -3.74 15.23 18.97
CA LEU A 51 -4.94 14.97 18.19
C LEU A 51 -6.20 14.95 19.05
N GLU A 52 -6.13 14.41 20.28
CA GLU A 52 -7.27 14.37 21.22
C GLU A 52 -7.70 15.79 21.62
N GLU A 53 -6.74 16.62 22.05
CA GLU A 53 -7.04 18.01 22.44
C GLU A 53 -7.69 18.77 21.27
N LYS A 54 -7.19 18.57 20.05
CA LYS A 54 -7.74 19.18 18.85
C LYS A 54 -9.16 18.69 18.56
N ALA A 55 -9.42 17.38 18.59
CA ALA A 55 -10.73 16.81 18.35
C ALA A 55 -11.78 17.34 19.34
N ILE A 56 -11.46 17.34 20.63
CA ILE A 56 -12.35 17.82 21.70
C ILE A 56 -12.61 19.34 21.56
N LYS A 57 -11.57 20.14 21.31
CA LYS A 57 -11.74 21.59 21.07
C LYS A 57 -12.59 21.90 19.85
N THR A 58 -12.56 21.04 18.85
CA THR A 58 -13.37 21.17 17.63
C THR A 58 -14.82 20.76 17.86
N GLY A 59 -15.11 20.06 18.97
CA GLY A 59 -16.49 19.69 19.36
C GLY A 59 -16.80 18.21 19.32
N ALA A 60 -15.81 17.33 19.11
CA ALA A 60 -15.99 15.90 19.31
C ALA A 60 -16.21 15.61 20.80
N SER A 61 -17.07 14.63 21.13
CA SER A 61 -17.27 14.20 22.51
C SER A 61 -16.15 13.31 23.01
N LYS A 62 -15.44 12.63 22.10
CA LYS A 62 -14.44 11.61 22.40
C LYS A 62 -13.52 11.40 21.19
N LEU A 63 -12.27 11.01 21.44
CA LEU A 63 -11.37 10.47 20.44
C LEU A 63 -10.95 9.04 20.82
N TYR A 64 -10.98 8.16 19.85
CA TYR A 64 -10.26 6.88 19.87
C TYR A 64 -9.05 6.95 18.96
N VAL A 65 -7.89 6.55 19.45
CA VAL A 65 -6.71 6.27 18.64
C VAL A 65 -6.47 4.78 18.70
N LEU A 66 -6.67 4.09 17.58
CA LEU A 66 -6.51 2.64 17.47
C LEU A 66 -5.09 2.33 17.00
N ASP A 67 -4.31 1.58 17.78
CA ASP A 67 -3.04 1.07 17.29
C ASP A 67 -3.29 -0.14 16.38
N LEU A 68 -3.18 0.08 15.10
CA LEU A 68 -3.38 -0.92 14.04
C LEU A 68 -2.06 -1.34 13.39
N THR A 69 -0.90 -0.92 13.92
CA THR A 69 0.39 -1.10 13.24
C THR A 69 0.75 -2.56 13.00
N ASP A 70 0.51 -3.45 13.96
CA ASP A 70 0.80 -4.89 13.82
C ASP A 70 -0.20 -5.56 12.88
N GLU A 71 -1.51 -5.31 13.04
CA GLU A 71 -2.55 -5.81 12.14
C GLU A 71 -2.31 -5.34 10.70
N TYR A 72 -1.98 -4.06 10.52
CA TYR A 72 -1.70 -3.49 9.21
C TYR A 72 -0.53 -4.19 8.51
N VAL A 73 0.52 -4.53 9.24
CA VAL A 73 1.67 -5.25 8.68
C VAL A 73 1.30 -6.71 8.38
N ASP A 74 0.79 -7.43 9.37
CA ASP A 74 0.63 -8.88 9.27
C ASP A 74 -0.53 -9.29 8.37
N ASP A 75 -1.65 -8.54 8.39
CA ASP A 75 -2.87 -8.92 7.69
C ASP A 75 -3.05 -8.22 6.33
N TYR A 76 -2.33 -7.12 6.06
CA TYR A 76 -2.49 -6.37 4.80
C TYR A 76 -1.18 -6.25 4.01
N ILE A 77 -0.10 -5.77 4.62
CA ILE A 77 1.18 -5.57 3.90
C ILE A 77 1.78 -6.92 3.48
N ILE A 78 1.96 -7.83 4.43
CA ILE A 78 2.64 -9.11 4.17
C ILE A 78 1.90 -9.94 3.11
N PRO A 79 0.57 -10.16 3.17
CA PRO A 79 -0.14 -10.88 2.13
C PRO A 79 -0.04 -10.22 0.74
N THR A 80 -0.06 -8.89 0.68
CA THR A 80 0.08 -8.12 -0.57
C THR A 80 1.48 -8.28 -1.15
N MET A 81 2.52 -8.21 -0.30
CA MET A 81 3.91 -8.45 -0.69
C MET A 81 4.14 -9.90 -1.15
N GLN A 82 3.64 -10.90 -0.41
CA GLN A 82 3.71 -12.30 -0.79
C GLN A 82 3.03 -12.58 -2.15
N ALA A 83 1.94 -11.86 -2.45
CA ALA A 83 1.32 -11.91 -3.76
C ALA A 83 2.21 -11.31 -4.87
N GLY A 84 3.18 -10.48 -4.52
CA GLY A 84 3.92 -9.65 -5.46
C GLY A 84 3.04 -8.59 -6.12
N ALA A 85 1.96 -8.19 -5.42
CA ALA A 85 0.92 -7.35 -5.98
C ALA A 85 1.31 -5.88 -5.95
N ALA A 86 1.12 -5.21 -7.08
CA ALA A 86 1.25 -3.76 -7.24
C ALA A 86 0.16 -3.29 -8.20
N TYR A 87 -0.14 -2.01 -8.18
CA TYR A 87 -1.01 -1.38 -9.16
C TYR A 87 -0.22 -0.33 -9.93
N GLU A 88 0.03 -0.59 -11.23
CA GLU A 88 0.81 0.30 -12.09
C GLU A 88 2.16 0.72 -11.45
N GLU A 89 2.87 -0.23 -10.83
CA GLU A 89 4.11 -0.08 -10.04
C GLU A 89 3.92 0.46 -8.61
N TYR A 90 2.79 1.07 -8.29
CA TYR A 90 2.47 1.56 -6.95
C TYR A 90 2.30 0.39 -5.96
N LEU A 91 3.04 0.41 -4.84
CA LEU A 91 3.03 -0.64 -3.80
C LEU A 91 1.90 -0.50 -2.77
N LEU A 92 0.79 0.12 -3.16
CA LEU A 92 -0.53 0.06 -2.52
C LEU A 92 -0.62 0.60 -1.08
N GLY A 93 0.31 1.43 -0.62
CA GLY A 93 0.40 1.83 0.79
C GLY A 93 -0.87 2.48 1.35
N THR A 94 -1.52 3.38 0.62
CA THR A 94 -2.82 3.93 1.02
C THR A 94 -3.94 2.90 0.83
N SER A 95 -3.87 2.12 -0.25
CA SER A 95 -4.96 1.23 -0.67
C SER A 95 -5.25 0.13 0.34
N HIS A 96 -4.23 -0.46 0.94
CA HIS A 96 -4.41 -1.49 1.97
C HIS A 96 -4.51 -0.92 3.40
N ALA A 97 -4.12 0.33 3.66
CA ALA A 97 -4.33 0.97 4.96
C ALA A 97 -5.81 1.31 5.20
N ARG A 98 -6.54 1.73 4.17
CA ARG A 98 -7.94 2.16 4.32
C ARG A 98 -8.91 1.06 4.77
N PRO A 99 -8.91 -0.17 4.22
CA PRO A 99 -9.75 -1.25 4.74
C PRO A 99 -9.38 -1.65 6.18
N CYS A 100 -8.10 -1.58 6.57
CA CYS A 100 -7.67 -1.80 7.95
C CYS A 100 -8.28 -0.77 8.90
N ILE A 101 -8.16 0.52 8.58
CA ILE A 101 -8.74 1.61 9.38
C ILE A 101 -10.27 1.52 9.41
N ALA A 102 -10.92 1.22 8.27
CA ALA A 102 -12.37 1.14 8.17
C ALA A 102 -12.96 0.02 9.03
N LYS A 103 -12.28 -1.12 9.16
CA LYS A 103 -12.64 -2.19 10.10
C LYS A 103 -12.69 -1.65 11.53
N GLY A 104 -11.63 -0.97 11.98
CA GLY A 104 -11.59 -0.35 13.30
C GLY A 104 -12.67 0.70 13.52
N LEU A 105 -13.01 1.50 12.49
CA LEU A 105 -14.13 2.45 12.56
C LEU A 105 -15.46 1.75 12.83
N VAL A 106 -15.74 0.64 12.14
CA VAL A 106 -16.97 -0.13 12.34
C VAL A 106 -17.01 -0.75 13.73
N GLU A 107 -15.89 -1.28 14.22
CA GLU A 107 -15.82 -1.84 15.59
C GLU A 107 -16.15 -0.79 16.65
N ILE A 108 -15.63 0.44 16.52
CA ILE A 108 -15.97 1.54 17.42
C ILE A 108 -17.41 1.98 17.24
N ALA A 109 -17.93 2.07 16.00
CA ALA A 109 -19.32 2.44 15.76
C ALA A 109 -20.30 1.44 16.42
N GLN A 110 -20.03 0.15 16.32
CA GLN A 110 -20.81 -0.89 16.99
C GLN A 110 -20.70 -0.80 18.51
N LYS A 111 -19.50 -0.63 19.03
CA LYS A 111 -19.22 -0.48 20.48
C LYS A 111 -19.95 0.70 21.11
N GLU A 112 -19.98 1.83 20.40
CA GLU A 112 -20.60 3.08 20.87
C GLU A 112 -22.10 3.16 20.55
N GLY A 113 -22.63 2.20 19.78
CA GLY A 113 -24.03 2.23 19.33
C GLY A 113 -24.29 3.45 18.42
N ALA A 114 -23.36 3.74 17.50
CA ALA A 114 -23.50 4.85 16.58
C ALA A 114 -24.56 4.59 15.51
N ASP A 115 -25.27 5.65 15.11
CA ASP A 115 -26.29 5.60 14.08
C ASP A 115 -25.73 5.70 12.66
N ALA A 116 -24.52 6.27 12.52
CA ALA A 116 -23.85 6.46 11.24
C ALA A 116 -22.32 6.53 11.38
N ILE A 117 -21.62 6.29 10.27
CA ILE A 117 -20.19 6.54 10.13
C ILE A 117 -19.99 7.66 9.12
N ALA A 118 -19.09 8.61 9.43
CA ALA A 118 -18.71 9.70 8.53
C ALA A 118 -17.23 9.61 8.13
N HIS A 119 -16.91 10.10 6.94
CA HIS A 119 -15.52 10.26 6.47
C HIS A 119 -15.34 11.54 5.67
N GLY A 120 -14.10 12.07 5.66
CA GLY A 120 -13.71 13.29 4.95
C GLY A 120 -13.08 13.06 3.56
N CYS A 121 -13.31 11.91 2.95
CA CYS A 121 -12.75 11.64 1.63
C CYS A 121 -13.44 12.46 0.55
N THR A 122 -12.65 13.07 -0.34
CA THR A 122 -13.18 13.86 -1.46
C THR A 122 -13.84 12.98 -2.52
N GLY A 123 -14.80 13.52 -3.26
CA GLY A 123 -15.47 12.82 -4.36
C GLY A 123 -14.57 12.48 -5.55
N LYS A 124 -13.38 13.09 -5.63
CA LYS A 124 -12.35 12.84 -6.66
C LYS A 124 -11.33 11.76 -6.27
N GLY A 125 -11.33 11.31 -5.00
CA GLY A 125 -10.38 10.34 -4.47
C GLY A 125 -10.91 8.91 -4.46
N ASN A 126 -10.00 7.93 -4.51
CA ASN A 126 -10.32 6.51 -4.38
C ASN A 126 -10.72 6.13 -2.95
N ASP A 127 -10.25 6.87 -1.96
CA ASP A 127 -10.37 6.52 -0.54
C ASP A 127 -11.81 6.40 -0.06
N GLN A 128 -12.74 7.24 -0.61
CA GLN A 128 -14.15 7.10 -0.34
C GLN A 128 -14.65 5.67 -0.65
N VAL A 129 -14.23 5.11 -1.78
CA VAL A 129 -14.63 3.75 -2.19
C VAL A 129 -14.02 2.72 -1.23
N ARG A 130 -12.75 2.86 -0.89
CA ARG A 130 -12.03 1.95 0.01
C ARG A 130 -12.65 1.89 1.40
N PHE A 131 -12.97 3.03 1.99
CA PHE A 131 -13.68 3.10 3.27
C PHE A 131 -15.08 2.50 3.18
N GLU A 132 -15.88 2.94 2.21
CA GLU A 132 -17.28 2.55 2.13
C GLU A 132 -17.49 1.07 1.81
N LEU A 133 -16.65 0.47 0.94
CA LEU A 133 -16.73 -0.97 0.68
C LEU A 133 -16.38 -1.80 1.91
N ALA A 134 -15.39 -1.39 2.70
CA ALA A 134 -15.05 -2.06 3.95
C ALA A 134 -16.17 -1.88 5.00
N ILE A 135 -16.73 -0.67 5.15
CA ILE A 135 -17.87 -0.43 6.04
C ILE A 135 -19.06 -1.30 5.63
N LYS A 136 -19.38 -1.37 4.33
CA LYS A 136 -20.47 -2.21 3.82
C LYS A 136 -20.25 -3.70 4.07
N HIS A 137 -19.02 -4.17 4.09
CA HIS A 137 -18.73 -5.56 4.42
C HIS A 137 -19.08 -5.89 5.87
N PHE A 138 -18.68 -5.04 6.83
CA PHE A 138 -18.85 -5.31 8.27
C PHE A 138 -20.18 -4.81 8.84
N ALA A 139 -20.77 -3.78 8.22
CA ALA A 139 -22.01 -3.14 8.67
C ALA A 139 -22.84 -2.69 7.45
N PRO A 140 -23.47 -3.62 6.71
CA PRO A 140 -24.13 -3.35 5.42
C PRO A 140 -25.27 -2.34 5.53
N ASP A 141 -25.94 -2.27 6.68
CA ASP A 141 -27.06 -1.36 6.94
C ASP A 141 -26.65 -0.04 7.60
N MET A 142 -25.35 0.14 7.92
CA MET A 142 -24.84 1.36 8.56
C MET A 142 -24.89 2.54 7.58
N PRO A 143 -25.61 3.63 7.90
CA PRO A 143 -25.58 4.85 7.10
C PRO A 143 -24.18 5.44 7.04
N ILE A 144 -23.79 5.90 5.85
CA ILE A 144 -22.48 6.56 5.62
C ILE A 144 -22.75 8.01 5.28
N ILE A 145 -22.07 8.92 5.96
CA ILE A 145 -22.13 10.36 5.73
C ILE A 145 -20.79 10.77 5.08
N ALA A 146 -20.90 11.33 3.89
CA ALA A 146 -19.76 11.82 3.13
C ALA A 146 -19.95 13.30 2.78
N PRO A 147 -19.53 14.23 3.65
CA PRO A 147 -19.83 15.66 3.52
C PRO A 147 -19.42 16.25 2.17
N TRP A 148 -18.31 15.84 1.60
CA TRP A 148 -17.87 16.26 0.27
C TRP A 148 -18.88 16.01 -0.88
N ARG A 149 -19.88 15.17 -0.65
CA ARG A 149 -20.98 14.91 -1.59
C ARG A 149 -22.27 15.65 -1.21
N GLU A 150 -22.29 16.34 -0.08
CA GLU A 150 -23.50 16.95 0.48
C GLU A 150 -23.36 18.46 0.73
N TRP A 151 -22.16 18.96 1.03
CA TRP A 151 -21.95 20.37 1.38
C TRP A 151 -21.64 21.25 0.16
N ASP A 152 -21.78 22.57 0.35
CA ASP A 152 -21.53 23.56 -0.70
C ASP A 152 -20.06 24.06 -0.73
N ILE A 153 -19.20 23.58 0.18
CA ILE A 153 -17.77 23.95 0.25
C ILE A 153 -17.06 23.31 -0.95
N GLN A 154 -16.44 24.13 -1.82
CA GLN A 154 -15.85 23.67 -3.07
C GLN A 154 -14.34 23.95 -3.18
N SER A 155 -13.80 24.77 -2.28
CA SER A 155 -12.40 25.19 -2.31
C SER A 155 -11.75 25.15 -0.93
N ARG A 156 -10.42 25.05 -0.94
CA ARG A 156 -9.62 25.11 0.29
C ARG A 156 -9.80 26.43 1.04
N GLU A 157 -9.98 27.54 0.32
CA GLU A 157 -10.24 28.85 0.89
C GLU A 157 -11.56 28.88 1.65
N GLU A 158 -12.60 28.25 1.11
CA GLU A 158 -13.90 28.11 1.77
C GLU A 158 -13.81 27.20 3.01
N GLU A 159 -13.03 26.11 2.95
CA GLU A 159 -12.78 25.27 4.13
C GLU A 159 -12.10 26.07 5.24
N ILE A 160 -11.09 26.86 4.91
CA ILE A 160 -10.39 27.72 5.87
C ILE A 160 -11.35 28.75 6.47
N ALA A 161 -12.15 29.42 5.66
CA ALA A 161 -13.14 30.38 6.11
C ALA A 161 -14.18 29.75 7.05
N TYR A 162 -14.65 28.53 6.71
CA TYR A 162 -15.57 27.76 7.56
C TYR A 162 -14.89 27.37 8.90
N ALA A 163 -13.66 26.93 8.85
CA ALA A 163 -12.89 26.57 10.04
C ALA A 163 -12.67 27.77 10.97
N GLU A 164 -12.34 28.95 10.43
CA GLU A 164 -12.19 30.20 11.18
C GLU A 164 -13.51 30.62 11.83
N ALA A 165 -14.63 30.56 11.09
CA ALA A 165 -15.96 30.87 11.61
C ALA A 165 -16.40 29.98 12.79
N HIS A 166 -15.89 28.74 12.83
CA HIS A 166 -16.22 27.74 13.87
C HIS A 166 -15.11 27.57 14.92
N ASN A 167 -14.09 28.46 14.93
CA ASN A 167 -12.96 28.40 15.85
C ASN A 167 -12.23 27.04 15.86
N VAL A 168 -12.16 26.37 14.71
CA VAL A 168 -11.43 25.10 14.56
C VAL A 168 -9.93 25.37 14.67
N PRO A 169 -9.18 24.71 15.59
CA PRO A 169 -7.75 24.93 15.75
C PRO A 169 -7.00 24.42 14.52
N LEU A 170 -6.48 25.33 13.70
CA LEU A 170 -5.71 24.98 12.50
C LEU A 170 -4.28 25.49 12.60
N LYS A 171 -3.32 24.63 12.32
CA LYS A 171 -1.96 25.01 11.97
C LYS A 171 -1.92 25.20 10.45
N ILE A 172 -2.36 26.37 9.96
CA ILE A 172 -2.41 26.63 8.52
C ILE A 172 -1.06 27.21 8.10
N ASN A 173 -0.35 26.49 7.25
CA ASN A 173 0.71 27.08 6.44
C ASN A 173 0.14 27.26 5.02
N ARG A 174 -0.14 28.51 4.62
CA ARG A 174 -0.85 28.83 3.36
C ARG A 174 -0.02 28.58 2.10
N GLU A 175 1.25 28.32 2.21
CA GLU A 175 2.13 28.60 1.08
C GLU A 175 2.65 27.38 0.29
N THR A 176 2.69 26.15 0.78
CA THR A 176 3.45 25.14 0.00
C THR A 176 3.20 23.67 0.36
N ASN A 177 2.04 23.23 0.77
CA ASN A 177 1.93 21.83 1.15
C ASN A 177 1.31 20.99 0.03
N TYR A 178 2.12 20.07 -0.52
CA TYR A 178 1.61 18.91 -1.24
C TYR A 178 0.58 18.19 -0.39
N SER A 179 -0.43 17.58 -1.03
CA SER A 179 -1.26 16.61 -0.36
C SER A 179 -0.41 15.37 -0.07
N LYS A 180 -0.30 15.00 1.19
CA LYS A 180 0.54 13.89 1.64
C LYS A 180 -0.30 12.87 2.40
N ASP A 181 -0.02 11.59 2.19
CA ASP A 181 -0.55 10.49 2.99
C ASP A 181 0.60 9.60 3.43
N LYS A 182 0.79 9.50 4.74
CA LYS A 182 1.92 8.82 5.38
C LYS A 182 1.43 7.65 6.24
N ASN A 183 2.13 6.55 6.13
CA ASN A 183 2.03 5.42 7.05
C ASN A 183 3.39 4.72 7.16
N LEU A 184 3.46 3.61 7.92
CA LEU A 184 4.73 2.90 8.10
C LEU A 184 5.30 2.30 6.81
N TRP A 185 4.47 2.13 5.77
CA TRP A 185 4.86 1.51 4.51
C TRP A 185 5.36 2.53 3.48
N HIS A 186 4.69 3.68 3.40
CA HIS A 186 4.97 4.67 2.37
C HIS A 186 4.61 6.11 2.76
N LEU A 187 5.01 7.04 1.90
CA LEU A 187 4.53 8.40 1.84
C LEU A 187 4.16 8.75 0.39
N SER A 188 3.00 9.37 0.17
CA SER A 188 2.60 9.92 -1.13
C SER A 188 2.68 11.44 -1.15
N HIS A 189 2.95 12.01 -2.33
CA HIS A 189 2.93 13.43 -2.62
C HIS A 189 2.06 13.68 -3.85
N GLU A 190 1.07 14.57 -3.74
CA GLU A 190 0.17 14.96 -4.83
C GLU A 190 -0.08 16.47 -4.83
N GLY A 191 -0.50 17.00 -5.95
CA GLY A 191 -0.91 18.40 -6.10
C GLY A 191 0.21 19.36 -6.45
N LEU A 192 -0.08 20.66 -6.44
CA LEU A 192 0.83 21.76 -6.79
C LEU A 192 1.45 21.56 -8.20
N ASP A 193 2.79 21.73 -8.29
CA ASP A 193 3.54 21.56 -9.54
C ASP A 193 3.52 20.13 -10.10
N LEU A 194 3.19 19.13 -9.27
CA LEU A 194 3.00 17.75 -9.73
C LEU A 194 1.72 17.54 -10.57
N GLU A 195 0.77 18.47 -10.52
CA GLU A 195 -0.44 18.39 -11.35
C GLU A 195 -0.14 18.47 -12.86
N ASP A 196 0.97 19.12 -13.23
CA ASP A 196 1.49 19.10 -14.59
C ASP A 196 2.53 17.97 -14.74
N PRO A 197 2.22 16.89 -15.46
CA PRO A 197 3.16 15.79 -15.65
C PRO A 197 4.41 16.15 -16.45
N GLY A 198 4.47 17.34 -17.05
CA GLY A 198 5.66 17.88 -17.70
C GLY A 198 6.69 18.44 -16.74
N ASN A 199 6.34 18.65 -15.47
CA ASN A 199 7.27 19.16 -14.45
C ASN A 199 8.06 18.03 -13.82
N GLU A 200 9.37 18.23 -13.67
CA GLU A 200 10.21 17.34 -12.85
C GLU A 200 9.92 17.56 -11.36
N PRO A 201 9.70 16.48 -10.58
CA PRO A 201 9.52 16.62 -9.13
C PRO A 201 10.79 17.17 -8.46
N GLN A 202 10.60 17.99 -7.46
CA GLN A 202 11.71 18.73 -6.80
C GLN A 202 12.43 17.85 -5.76
N TYR A 203 13.01 16.72 -6.19
CA TYR A 203 13.62 15.70 -5.31
C TYR A 203 14.73 16.26 -4.40
N GLU A 204 15.50 17.26 -4.86
CA GLU A 204 16.60 17.86 -4.12
C GLU A 204 16.14 19.03 -3.23
N LYS A 205 14.86 19.44 -3.33
CA LYS A 205 14.34 20.50 -2.45
C LYS A 205 14.21 19.99 -1.02
N PRO A 206 14.82 20.69 -0.03
CA PRO A 206 14.71 20.31 1.37
C PRO A 206 13.25 20.15 1.82
N GLY A 207 12.88 18.97 2.37
CA GLY A 207 11.55 18.67 2.86
C GLY A 207 10.56 18.21 1.77
N PHE A 208 10.98 18.01 0.52
CA PHE A 208 10.17 17.31 -0.47
C PHE A 208 10.13 15.81 -0.13
N LEU A 209 11.29 15.15 -0.17
CA LEU A 209 11.40 13.76 0.32
C LEU A 209 11.46 13.77 1.86
N GLU A 210 10.71 12.86 2.49
CA GLU A 210 10.65 12.73 3.96
C GLU A 210 11.08 11.35 4.46
N MET A 211 11.00 10.32 3.60
CA MET A 211 11.44 8.97 3.97
C MET A 211 12.87 8.68 3.52
N GLY A 212 13.43 9.52 2.67
CA GLY A 212 14.76 9.31 2.13
C GLY A 212 15.39 10.56 1.54
N VAL A 213 16.42 10.32 0.73
CA VAL A 213 17.17 11.33 -0.02
C VAL A 213 17.08 11.05 -1.52
N SER A 214 17.33 12.08 -2.33
CA SER A 214 17.53 11.88 -3.77
C SER A 214 18.68 10.90 -4.05
N PRO A 215 18.60 10.07 -5.09
CA PRO A 215 19.72 9.21 -5.50
C PRO A 215 21.04 9.95 -5.71
N ILE A 216 21.00 11.23 -6.09
CA ILE A 216 22.19 12.08 -6.25
C ILE A 216 22.88 12.28 -4.90
N ASP A 217 22.10 12.51 -3.84
CA ASP A 217 22.58 12.80 -2.48
C ASP A 217 22.93 11.52 -1.69
N ALA A 218 22.57 10.34 -2.23
CA ALA A 218 22.86 9.06 -1.59
C ALA A 218 24.38 8.76 -1.58
N PRO A 219 24.87 7.95 -0.61
CA PRO A 219 26.29 7.64 -0.48
C PRO A 219 26.93 7.06 -1.73
N ASP A 220 28.21 7.39 -1.98
CA ASP A 220 29.01 6.80 -3.05
C ASP A 220 29.50 5.37 -2.75
N ALA A 221 29.38 4.93 -1.50
CA ALA A 221 29.65 3.55 -1.09
C ALA A 221 28.35 2.75 -1.03
N PRO A 222 28.33 1.50 -1.55
CA PRO A 222 27.14 0.67 -1.48
C PRO A 222 26.86 0.20 -0.05
N THR A 223 25.59 0.06 0.28
CA THR A 223 25.11 -0.58 1.51
C THR A 223 24.62 -1.99 1.20
N TYR A 224 24.98 -2.97 2.02
CA TYR A 224 24.48 -4.33 1.91
C TYR A 224 23.44 -4.60 3.00
N VAL A 225 22.41 -5.34 2.64
CA VAL A 225 21.41 -5.86 3.58
C VAL A 225 21.20 -7.35 3.33
N THR A 226 21.01 -8.11 4.39
CA THR A 226 20.71 -9.55 4.32
C THR A 226 19.37 -9.80 5.02
N LEU A 227 18.43 -10.39 4.29
CA LEU A 227 17.08 -10.68 4.75
C LEU A 227 16.84 -12.18 4.81
N ASP A 228 16.35 -12.66 5.95
CA ASP A 228 15.87 -14.03 6.07
C ASP A 228 14.34 -14.07 6.00
N PHE A 229 13.86 -15.06 5.28
CA PHE A 229 12.43 -15.30 5.08
C PHE A 229 12.05 -16.71 5.56
N GLU A 230 10.87 -16.81 6.18
CA GLU A 230 10.19 -18.07 6.48
C GLU A 230 8.79 -18.03 5.87
N GLN A 231 8.50 -18.96 4.96
CA GLN A 231 7.22 -19.03 4.24
C GLN A 231 6.79 -17.68 3.62
N GLY A 232 7.74 -16.99 2.99
CA GLY A 232 7.54 -15.71 2.33
C GLY A 232 7.39 -14.50 3.27
N LYS A 233 7.46 -14.69 4.61
CA LYS A 233 7.46 -13.60 5.60
C LYS A 233 8.89 -13.26 6.01
N PRO A 234 9.30 -11.98 6.03
CA PRO A 234 10.62 -11.60 6.54
C PRO A 234 10.68 -11.80 8.06
N VAL A 235 11.75 -12.43 8.55
CA VAL A 235 11.91 -12.82 9.97
C VAL A 235 13.22 -12.34 10.60
N ALA A 236 14.20 -11.93 9.78
CA ALA A 236 15.45 -11.36 10.27
C ALA A 236 16.04 -10.37 9.27
N LEU A 237 16.80 -9.40 9.78
CA LEU A 237 17.59 -8.45 9.01
C LEU A 237 19.03 -8.46 9.56
N ASP A 238 20.01 -8.68 8.67
CA ASP A 238 21.44 -8.76 8.97
C ASP A 238 21.78 -9.72 10.14
N GLY A 239 21.05 -10.85 10.19
CA GLY A 239 21.20 -11.90 11.20
C GLY A 239 20.45 -11.62 12.52
N GLU A 240 19.83 -10.47 12.69
CA GLU A 240 19.03 -10.13 13.87
C GLU A 240 17.55 -10.49 13.63
N LYS A 241 17.00 -11.41 14.44
CA LYS A 241 15.57 -11.75 14.40
C LYS A 241 14.72 -10.62 14.95
N MET A 242 13.67 -10.25 14.22
CA MET A 242 12.75 -9.20 14.63
C MET A 242 11.39 -9.35 13.94
N SER A 243 10.40 -8.57 14.37
CA SER A 243 9.09 -8.55 13.73
C SER A 243 9.16 -8.02 12.29
N ALA A 244 8.22 -8.41 11.43
CA ALA A 244 8.13 -7.86 10.08
C ALA A 244 7.97 -6.32 10.10
N LYS A 245 7.24 -5.79 11.09
CA LYS A 245 7.11 -4.34 11.32
C LYS A 245 8.46 -3.68 11.56
N ASP A 246 9.28 -4.22 12.47
CA ASP A 246 10.59 -3.65 12.78
C ASP A 246 11.53 -3.74 11.58
N ILE A 247 11.46 -4.84 10.80
CA ILE A 247 12.20 -4.98 9.55
C ILE A 247 11.81 -3.87 8.58
N ILE A 248 10.51 -3.61 8.37
CA ILE A 248 10.03 -2.54 7.48
C ILE A 248 10.57 -1.18 7.94
N LEU A 249 10.47 -0.87 9.24
CA LEU A 249 10.93 0.40 9.79
C LEU A 249 12.45 0.59 9.63
N LYS A 250 13.26 -0.45 9.90
CA LYS A 250 14.70 -0.40 9.67
C LYS A 250 15.04 -0.26 8.18
N LEU A 251 14.34 -1.00 7.30
CA LEU A 251 14.55 -0.92 5.86
C LEU A 251 14.12 0.42 5.28
N ASN A 252 13.11 1.09 5.83
CA ASN A 252 12.76 2.44 5.45
C ASN A 252 13.93 3.40 5.70
N GLN A 253 14.60 3.28 6.86
CA GLN A 253 15.77 4.11 7.18
C GLN A 253 16.95 3.80 6.27
N ILE A 254 17.30 2.51 6.12
CA ILE A 254 18.44 2.08 5.30
C ILE A 254 18.18 2.41 3.83
N GLY A 255 17.01 2.06 3.31
CA GLY A 255 16.63 2.27 1.92
C GLY A 255 16.53 3.75 1.58
N GLY A 256 15.88 4.53 2.44
CA GLY A 256 15.75 5.98 2.28
C GLY A 256 17.11 6.68 2.23
N ALA A 257 18.05 6.32 3.12
CA ALA A 257 19.41 6.84 3.11
C ALA A 257 20.18 6.51 1.81
N ASN A 258 19.78 5.46 1.07
CA ASN A 258 20.37 5.05 -0.20
C ASN A 258 19.56 5.50 -1.44
N GLY A 259 18.55 6.36 -1.26
CA GLY A 259 17.73 6.88 -2.34
C GLY A 259 16.78 5.85 -2.96
N ILE A 260 16.47 4.77 -2.22
CA ILE A 260 15.61 3.67 -2.70
C ILE A 260 14.12 4.03 -2.54
N GLY A 261 13.30 3.58 -3.49
CA GLY A 261 11.85 3.53 -3.35
C GLY A 261 11.10 4.79 -3.76
N ILE A 262 11.73 5.65 -4.55
CA ILE A 262 11.08 6.81 -5.17
C ILE A 262 10.39 6.33 -6.47
N LEU A 263 9.09 6.65 -6.60
CA LEU A 263 8.28 6.31 -7.77
C LEU A 263 7.44 7.53 -8.16
N ASP A 264 7.56 7.98 -9.39
CA ASP A 264 6.73 9.04 -10.00
C ASP A 264 5.88 8.42 -11.11
N ILE A 265 4.57 8.39 -10.94
CA ILE A 265 3.65 7.78 -11.90
C ILE A 265 2.39 8.61 -12.13
N VAL A 266 1.84 8.45 -13.32
CA VAL A 266 0.46 8.86 -13.66
C VAL A 266 -0.41 7.63 -13.64
N GLU A 267 -1.15 7.43 -12.57
CA GLU A 267 -2.00 6.25 -12.35
C GLU A 267 -3.45 6.46 -12.80
N ASN A 268 -4.15 5.36 -13.05
CA ASN A 268 -5.58 5.38 -13.35
C ASN A 268 -6.40 5.21 -12.07
N ARG A 269 -7.06 6.29 -11.61
CA ARG A 269 -7.94 6.21 -10.44
C ARG A 269 -9.19 5.40 -10.73
N LEU A 270 -9.70 4.69 -9.72
CA LEU A 270 -10.95 3.94 -9.78
C LEU A 270 -12.14 4.81 -10.21
N VAL A 271 -12.14 6.07 -9.79
CA VAL A 271 -13.17 7.06 -10.16
C VAL A 271 -13.07 7.58 -11.61
N GLY A 272 -12.16 7.03 -12.42
CA GLY A 272 -12.10 7.19 -13.87
C GLY A 272 -11.15 8.26 -14.40
N MET A 273 -10.49 9.05 -13.55
CA MET A 273 -9.49 10.02 -13.97
C MET A 273 -8.06 9.52 -13.81
N LYS A 274 -7.13 10.10 -14.57
CA LYS A 274 -5.70 9.93 -14.29
C LYS A 274 -5.25 10.94 -13.23
N CYS A 275 -4.33 10.51 -12.37
CA CYS A 275 -3.72 11.36 -11.37
C CYS A 275 -2.25 11.03 -11.22
N ARG A 276 -1.41 12.05 -11.05
CA ARG A 276 0.01 11.86 -10.79
C ARG A 276 0.29 11.87 -9.30
N GLY A 277 1.07 10.90 -8.85
CA GLY A 277 1.60 10.84 -7.50
C GLY A 277 3.08 10.52 -7.50
N VAL A 278 3.82 11.10 -6.55
CA VAL A 278 5.19 10.71 -6.20
C VAL A 278 5.12 9.95 -4.90
N TYR A 279 5.69 8.75 -4.90
CA TYR A 279 5.65 7.83 -3.76
C TYR A 279 7.05 7.59 -3.23
N GLU A 280 7.19 7.53 -1.90
CA GLU A 280 8.37 7.05 -1.22
C GLU A 280 8.03 5.74 -0.50
N THR A 281 8.63 4.61 -0.91
CA THR A 281 8.38 3.29 -0.32
C THR A 281 9.69 2.52 -0.18
N PRO A 282 10.67 3.03 0.58
CA PRO A 282 12.03 2.48 0.57
C PRO A 282 12.10 1.04 1.07
N GLY A 283 11.55 0.75 2.24
CA GLY A 283 11.55 -0.61 2.80
C GLY A 283 10.73 -1.59 1.99
N GLY A 284 9.56 -1.14 1.50
CA GLY A 284 8.70 -1.95 0.65
C GLY A 284 9.38 -2.38 -0.65
N THR A 285 10.06 -1.46 -1.32
CA THR A 285 10.78 -1.74 -2.57
C THR A 285 11.90 -2.77 -2.36
N ILE A 286 12.62 -2.67 -1.22
CA ILE A 286 13.65 -3.65 -0.86
C ILE A 286 13.03 -5.02 -0.59
N LEU A 287 11.93 -5.08 0.19
CA LEU A 287 11.25 -6.33 0.52
C LEU A 287 10.67 -7.03 -0.72
N TYR A 288 10.00 -6.30 -1.61
CA TYR A 288 9.48 -6.85 -2.87
C TYR A 288 10.61 -7.43 -3.72
N LYS A 289 11.73 -6.72 -3.82
CA LYS A 289 12.90 -7.23 -4.55
C LYS A 289 13.48 -8.49 -3.92
N ALA A 290 13.69 -8.50 -2.61
CA ALA A 290 14.24 -9.65 -1.90
C ALA A 290 13.33 -10.87 -2.03
N HIS A 291 12.02 -10.68 -1.78
CA HIS A 291 11.03 -11.74 -1.87
C HIS A 291 10.98 -12.34 -3.29
N SER A 292 10.92 -11.50 -4.33
CA SER A 292 10.89 -11.96 -5.71
C SER A 292 12.16 -12.73 -6.11
N VAL A 293 13.32 -12.33 -5.60
CA VAL A 293 14.59 -13.05 -5.83
C VAL A 293 14.55 -14.42 -5.17
N LEU A 294 14.04 -14.54 -3.94
CA LEU A 294 13.91 -15.83 -3.26
C LEU A 294 12.95 -16.78 -3.98
N GLU A 295 11.82 -16.27 -4.47
CA GLU A 295 10.83 -17.06 -5.23
C GLU A 295 11.44 -17.72 -6.46
N THR A 296 12.45 -17.10 -7.10
CA THR A 296 13.11 -17.70 -8.28
C THR A 296 13.82 -19.02 -7.97
N LEU A 297 14.20 -19.24 -6.72
CA LEU A 297 14.79 -20.53 -6.29
C LEU A 297 13.73 -21.55 -5.86
N CYS A 298 12.63 -21.08 -5.25
CA CYS A 298 11.71 -21.94 -4.50
C CYS A 298 10.48 -22.36 -5.29
N LEU A 299 10.09 -21.61 -6.33
CA LEU A 299 8.89 -21.88 -7.12
C LEU A 299 9.25 -22.53 -8.47
N ASP A 300 8.49 -23.56 -8.85
CA ASP A 300 8.53 -24.08 -10.20
C ASP A 300 7.98 -23.07 -11.21
N LYS A 301 8.34 -23.29 -12.49
CA LYS A 301 7.99 -22.40 -13.60
C LYS A 301 6.48 -22.13 -13.69
N MET A 302 5.65 -23.16 -13.58
CA MET A 302 4.21 -23.04 -13.79
C MET A 302 3.57 -22.24 -12.65
N THR A 303 3.92 -22.58 -11.41
CA THR A 303 3.45 -21.88 -10.21
C THR A 303 3.87 -20.41 -10.22
N MET A 304 5.15 -20.12 -10.52
CA MET A 304 5.66 -18.76 -10.54
C MET A 304 4.95 -17.91 -11.62
N HIS A 305 4.81 -18.43 -12.83
CA HIS A 305 4.17 -17.69 -13.92
C HIS A 305 2.68 -17.44 -13.67
N GLU A 306 1.97 -18.39 -13.06
CA GLU A 306 0.56 -18.19 -12.72
C GLU A 306 0.41 -17.18 -11.60
N LYS A 307 1.24 -17.28 -10.54
CA LYS A 307 1.28 -16.29 -9.46
C LYS A 307 1.51 -14.86 -9.99
N GLN A 308 2.44 -14.67 -10.91
CA GLN A 308 2.72 -13.37 -11.51
C GLN A 308 1.51 -12.79 -12.27
N LYS A 309 0.73 -13.61 -12.98
CA LYS A 309 -0.51 -13.16 -13.64
C LYS A 309 -1.57 -12.75 -12.61
N LEU A 310 -1.75 -13.57 -11.57
CA LEU A 310 -2.72 -13.32 -10.52
C LEU A 310 -2.35 -12.13 -9.61
N ALA A 311 -1.06 -11.80 -9.52
CA ALA A 311 -0.58 -10.61 -8.80
C ALA A 311 -1.20 -9.31 -9.33
N VAL A 312 -1.41 -9.19 -10.63
CA VAL A 312 -2.08 -8.03 -11.25
C VAL A 312 -3.52 -7.92 -10.75
N THR A 313 -4.29 -9.01 -10.82
CA THR A 313 -5.68 -9.03 -10.32
C THR A 313 -5.73 -8.76 -8.82
N PHE A 314 -4.78 -9.31 -8.05
CA PHE A 314 -4.69 -9.05 -6.61
C PHE A 314 -4.46 -7.55 -6.35
N GLY A 315 -3.52 -6.93 -7.07
CA GLY A 315 -3.22 -5.50 -6.97
C GLY A 315 -4.43 -4.61 -7.30
N GLU A 316 -5.16 -4.93 -8.37
CA GLU A 316 -6.40 -4.24 -8.74
C GLU A 316 -7.47 -4.34 -7.65
N LEU A 317 -7.69 -5.53 -7.07
CA LEU A 317 -8.66 -5.69 -5.99
C LEU A 317 -8.30 -4.85 -4.77
N VAL A 318 -7.02 -4.82 -4.38
CA VAL A 318 -6.54 -3.98 -3.27
C VAL A 318 -6.71 -2.50 -3.59
N TYR A 319 -6.26 -2.06 -4.77
CA TYR A 319 -6.38 -0.67 -5.21
C TYR A 319 -7.82 -0.19 -5.23
N ASN A 320 -8.74 -1.05 -5.66
CA ASN A 320 -10.16 -0.77 -5.78
C ASN A 320 -10.94 -0.92 -4.45
N GLY A 321 -10.26 -1.15 -3.33
CA GLY A 321 -10.91 -1.28 -2.01
C GLY A 321 -11.68 -2.59 -1.82
N GLN A 322 -11.42 -3.59 -2.65
CA GLN A 322 -12.11 -4.90 -2.66
C GLN A 322 -11.41 -5.93 -1.75
N TRP A 323 -10.80 -5.47 -0.64
CA TRP A 323 -10.05 -6.32 0.28
C TRP A 323 -10.88 -7.48 0.84
N PHE A 324 -12.13 -7.21 1.21
CA PHE A 324 -13.03 -8.19 1.86
C PHE A 324 -13.94 -8.91 0.85
N THR A 325 -13.44 -9.21 -0.35
CA THR A 325 -14.21 -9.92 -1.36
C THR A 325 -13.79 -11.39 -1.47
N PRO A 326 -14.72 -12.31 -1.82
CA PRO A 326 -14.40 -13.72 -2.00
C PRO A 326 -13.27 -13.98 -3.01
N LEU A 327 -13.17 -13.17 -4.06
CA LEU A 327 -12.09 -13.31 -5.05
C LEU A 327 -10.72 -13.01 -4.43
N ARG A 328 -10.60 -11.91 -3.67
CA ARG A 328 -9.34 -11.58 -2.99
C ARG A 328 -8.96 -12.68 -1.99
N GLU A 329 -9.92 -13.23 -1.25
CA GLU A 329 -9.69 -14.32 -0.30
C GLU A 329 -9.22 -15.60 -0.99
N ALA A 330 -9.83 -15.97 -2.12
CA ALA A 330 -9.41 -17.10 -2.92
C ALA A 330 -7.98 -16.91 -3.46
N LEU A 331 -7.64 -15.71 -3.94
CA LEU A 331 -6.29 -15.38 -4.39
C LEU A 331 -5.28 -15.42 -3.22
N SER A 332 -5.66 -14.95 -2.04
CA SER A 332 -4.81 -15.06 -0.84
C SER A 332 -4.54 -16.51 -0.46
N ALA A 333 -5.55 -17.40 -0.53
CA ALA A 333 -5.36 -18.81 -0.26
C ALA A 333 -4.38 -19.45 -1.28
N PHE A 334 -4.52 -19.11 -2.56
CA PHE A 334 -3.57 -19.52 -3.59
C PHE A 334 -2.16 -19.03 -3.28
N VAL A 335 -1.99 -17.73 -2.98
CA VAL A 335 -0.70 -17.14 -2.65
C VAL A 335 -0.08 -17.83 -1.45
N THR A 336 -0.82 -17.97 -0.34
CA THR A 336 -0.34 -18.65 0.88
C THR A 336 0.19 -20.05 0.57
N LYS A 337 -0.52 -20.81 -0.27
CA LYS A 337 -0.06 -22.15 -0.68
C LYS A 337 1.27 -22.10 -1.43
N THR A 338 1.50 -21.09 -2.28
CA THR A 338 2.77 -20.93 -3.00
C THR A 338 3.94 -20.60 -2.08
N GLN A 339 3.70 -20.04 -0.90
CA GLN A 339 4.73 -19.57 0.02
C GLN A 339 5.30 -20.65 0.94
N GLU A 340 4.72 -21.84 1.02
CA GLU A 340 5.13 -22.91 1.96
C GLU A 340 6.63 -23.23 1.93
N HIS A 341 7.28 -23.09 0.76
CA HIS A 341 8.69 -23.36 0.57
C HIS A 341 9.51 -22.09 0.26
N VAL A 342 8.90 -20.90 0.29
CA VAL A 342 9.61 -19.64 0.09
C VAL A 342 10.32 -19.24 1.40
N THR A 343 11.38 -19.98 1.71
CA THR A 343 12.18 -19.86 2.94
C THR A 343 13.64 -19.83 2.57
N GLY A 344 14.38 -18.86 3.10
CA GLY A 344 15.79 -18.71 2.79
C GLY A 344 16.31 -17.31 3.05
N THR A 345 17.51 -17.05 2.57
CA THR A 345 18.27 -15.82 2.80
C THR A 345 18.57 -15.11 1.49
N VAL A 346 18.31 -13.81 1.45
CA VAL A 346 18.63 -12.95 0.29
C VAL A 346 19.55 -11.82 0.74
N ARG A 347 20.66 -11.65 0.03
CA ARG A 347 21.57 -10.52 0.21
C ARG A 347 21.40 -9.54 -0.95
N LEU A 348 21.15 -8.29 -0.63
CA LEU A 348 21.00 -7.21 -1.60
C LEU A 348 22.09 -6.15 -1.42
N LYS A 349 22.46 -5.52 -2.52
CA LYS A 349 23.36 -4.37 -2.57
C LYS A 349 22.53 -3.15 -2.98
N LEU A 350 22.47 -2.15 -2.11
CA LEU A 350 21.78 -0.87 -2.32
C LEU A 350 22.81 0.17 -2.78
N TYR A 351 22.52 0.87 -3.85
CA TYR A 351 23.43 1.88 -4.37
C TYR A 351 22.68 2.91 -5.21
N LYS A 352 22.63 4.14 -4.74
CA LYS A 352 22.08 5.32 -5.46
C LYS A 352 20.75 5.01 -6.16
N GLY A 353 19.74 4.65 -5.38
CA GLY A 353 18.38 4.33 -5.87
C GLY A 353 18.23 2.94 -6.49
N ASN A 354 19.31 2.16 -6.64
CA ASN A 354 19.26 0.84 -7.25
C ASN A 354 19.39 -0.28 -6.24
N ILE A 355 18.68 -1.39 -6.50
CA ILE A 355 18.75 -2.62 -5.71
C ILE A 355 19.29 -3.74 -6.60
N ILE A 356 20.44 -4.28 -6.22
CA ILE A 356 21.18 -5.30 -6.98
C ILE A 356 21.19 -6.58 -6.15
N ASN A 357 20.84 -7.72 -6.76
CA ASN A 357 20.99 -9.03 -6.11
C ASN A 357 22.48 -9.31 -5.86
N ALA A 358 22.83 -9.64 -4.63
CA ALA A 358 24.18 -9.96 -4.19
C ALA A 358 24.31 -11.41 -3.67
N GLY A 359 23.25 -12.20 -3.75
CA GLY A 359 23.22 -13.62 -3.39
C GLY A 359 21.87 -14.05 -2.84
N VAL A 360 21.53 -15.32 -3.05
CA VAL A 360 20.31 -15.94 -2.55
C VAL A 360 20.55 -17.40 -2.21
N TRP A 361 19.97 -17.86 -1.11
CA TRP A 361 20.08 -19.24 -0.61
C TRP A 361 18.74 -19.72 -0.10
N SER A 362 18.41 -20.98 -0.36
CA SER A 362 17.22 -21.62 0.18
C SER A 362 17.46 -23.11 0.40
N PRO A 363 17.00 -23.68 1.52
CA PRO A 363 16.97 -25.13 1.71
C PRO A 363 15.96 -25.83 0.78
N TYR A 364 15.04 -25.07 0.19
CA TYR A 364 14.02 -25.53 -0.75
C TYR A 364 14.33 -25.14 -2.20
N SER A 365 15.62 -24.88 -2.50
CA SER A 365 16.04 -24.48 -3.84
C SER A 365 15.73 -25.57 -4.87
N LEU A 366 15.07 -25.21 -5.95
CA LEU A 366 14.88 -26.04 -7.15
C LEU A 366 16.04 -25.87 -8.13
N TYR A 367 16.97 -24.94 -7.87
CA TYR A 367 18.20 -24.81 -8.65
C TYR A 367 19.21 -25.85 -8.19
N SER A 368 19.61 -26.73 -9.10
CA SER A 368 20.68 -27.70 -8.89
C SER A 368 21.90 -27.28 -9.70
N GLU A 369 22.99 -26.94 -9.00
CA GLU A 369 24.27 -26.58 -9.64
C GLU A 369 24.82 -27.77 -10.45
N GLU A 370 24.65 -29.00 -9.96
CA GLU A 370 25.11 -30.22 -10.63
C GLU A 370 24.46 -30.43 -12.01
N ILE A 371 23.15 -30.05 -12.13
CA ILE A 371 22.40 -30.17 -13.39
C ILE A 371 22.63 -28.94 -14.28
N ALA A 372 22.71 -27.75 -13.69
CA ALA A 372 22.76 -26.48 -14.43
C ALA A 372 24.18 -26.06 -14.85
N THR A 373 25.20 -26.78 -14.40
CA THR A 373 26.61 -26.46 -14.73
C THR A 373 26.88 -26.57 -16.23
N PHE A 374 27.76 -25.73 -16.75
CA PHE A 374 28.33 -25.82 -18.09
C PHE A 374 29.52 -26.78 -18.15
N GLY A 375 29.96 -27.34 -17.01
CA GLY A 375 30.98 -28.37 -16.90
C GLY A 375 30.45 -29.78 -17.13
N GLU A 376 31.17 -30.77 -16.62
CA GLU A 376 30.71 -32.16 -16.63
C GLU A 376 29.51 -32.32 -15.68
N SER A 377 28.44 -32.97 -16.15
CA SER A 377 27.27 -33.29 -15.35
C SER A 377 26.66 -34.63 -15.82
N ASP A 378 25.85 -35.23 -14.93
CA ASP A 378 25.11 -36.47 -15.26
C ASP A 378 23.84 -36.19 -16.10
N TYR A 379 23.60 -34.93 -16.48
CA TYR A 379 22.46 -34.56 -17.32
C TYR A 379 22.61 -35.09 -18.74
N ASN A 380 21.68 -35.95 -19.15
CA ASN A 380 21.67 -36.50 -20.50
C ASN A 380 21.14 -35.51 -21.53
N GLN A 381 22.03 -34.81 -22.21
CA GLN A 381 21.66 -33.83 -23.23
C GLN A 381 20.90 -34.42 -24.42
N ALA A 382 21.04 -35.72 -24.68
CA ALA A 382 20.37 -36.41 -25.80
C ALA A 382 18.83 -36.49 -25.61
N ASP A 383 18.35 -36.46 -24.39
CA ASP A 383 16.89 -36.50 -24.10
C ASP A 383 16.15 -35.27 -24.67
N ALA A 384 16.85 -34.15 -24.86
CA ALA A 384 16.28 -32.94 -25.45
C ALA A 384 15.77 -33.19 -26.90
N ALA A 385 16.42 -34.07 -27.67
CA ALA A 385 16.03 -34.31 -29.05
C ALA A 385 14.61 -34.90 -29.17
N GLY A 386 14.27 -35.90 -28.33
CA GLY A 386 12.94 -36.48 -28.28
C GLY A 386 11.87 -35.48 -27.83
N PHE A 387 12.17 -34.71 -26.79
CA PHE A 387 11.27 -33.63 -26.33
C PHE A 387 10.99 -32.62 -27.43
N ILE A 388 12.06 -32.11 -28.11
CA ILE A 388 11.92 -31.08 -29.17
C ILE A 388 11.09 -31.60 -30.34
N GLN A 389 11.27 -32.87 -30.74
CA GLN A 389 10.48 -33.51 -31.82
C GLN A 389 8.98 -33.47 -31.49
N LEU A 390 8.60 -33.96 -30.30
CA LEU A 390 7.19 -34.01 -29.89
C LEU A 390 6.61 -32.61 -29.66
N TYR A 391 7.32 -31.74 -28.99
CA TYR A 391 6.90 -30.38 -28.69
C TYR A 391 6.79 -29.50 -29.94
N GLY A 392 7.69 -29.73 -30.92
CA GLY A 392 7.70 -29.03 -32.21
C GLY A 392 6.75 -29.58 -33.27
N LEU A 393 6.13 -30.78 -33.04
CA LEU A 393 5.29 -31.42 -34.03
C LEU A 393 4.12 -30.54 -34.52
N PRO A 394 3.35 -29.83 -33.67
CA PRO A 394 2.29 -28.95 -34.14
C PRO A 394 2.81 -27.86 -35.05
N ILE A 395 3.99 -27.29 -34.72
CA ILE A 395 4.65 -26.25 -35.53
C ILE A 395 5.02 -26.78 -36.91
N ALA A 396 5.62 -27.94 -36.94
CA ALA A 396 6.02 -28.60 -38.19
C ALA A 396 4.82 -28.96 -39.09
N VAL A 397 3.72 -29.43 -38.49
CA VAL A 397 2.48 -29.69 -39.21
C VAL A 397 1.86 -28.42 -39.75
N GLN A 398 1.80 -27.36 -38.94
CA GLN A 398 1.27 -26.07 -39.36
C GLN A 398 2.07 -25.48 -40.54
N ALA A 399 3.41 -25.54 -40.47
CA ALA A 399 4.24 -25.08 -41.55
C ALA A 399 4.02 -25.77 -42.89
N LYS A 400 3.73 -27.12 -42.86
CA LYS A 400 3.35 -27.85 -44.05
C LYS A 400 1.99 -27.44 -44.60
N VAL A 401 1.00 -27.24 -43.74
CA VAL A 401 -0.34 -26.76 -44.12
C VAL A 401 -0.27 -25.40 -44.76
N ASP A 402 0.55 -24.52 -44.22
CA ASP A 402 0.74 -23.14 -44.72
C ASP A 402 1.60 -23.08 -45.99
N GLY A 403 2.14 -24.19 -46.47
CA GLY A 403 3.06 -24.20 -47.63
C GLY A 403 4.40 -23.51 -47.38
N LYS A 404 4.82 -23.38 -46.13
CA LYS A 404 6.07 -22.73 -45.69
C LYS A 404 7.24 -23.68 -45.49
N SER A 405 7.03 -24.99 -45.71
CA SER A 405 8.14 -25.97 -45.69
C SER A 405 8.97 -25.82 -46.96
N MET A 406 10.25 -25.43 -46.81
CA MET A 406 11.21 -25.40 -47.91
C MET A 406 11.59 -26.82 -48.36
#